data_5f33662d9cf62e4ac8414903a6929682
#
_entry.id   5f33662d9cf62e4ac8414903a6929682
#
_cell.length_a   1.000
_cell.length_b   1.000
_cell.length_c   1.000
_cell.angle_alpha   90.00
_cell.angle_beta   90.00
_cell.angle_gamma   90.00
#
_symmetry.space_group_name_H-M   'P 1'
#
loop_
_entity.id
_entity.type
_entity.pdbx_description
1 polymer ?
#
loop_
_entity_poly.entity_id
_entity_poly.type
_entity_poly.pdbx_seq_one_letter_code
_entity_poly.pdbx_strand_id
1 'polypeptide(L)'
;MKTIKTKNNEEFKFAALYCFNIINNPEKRKQSLLRVCKDNKILGTILLAKEGINGTISGSNESIDKIVQYLRNWKEIDNIEVKYSYSSQNGFYRMKVKVKKEIVTMGKPSINPSITKGTYVEPENWNKLISDENVVVVDTRNTYETGVGKFTGSIDPKTKNFREFPLWADQFATNKLNKNKKIAMYCTGGIRCEKASSYLKEKGFKNVFHLKGGILKYLETIPINESRWEGECFVFDQRVTVNHNLEKGDFSQCYGCKMPLSKKEVEDKKYIKGVTCKYCFDNLSNDQKKRFSQRQKQIELSLSRGEAHIGQTKKIK
;
A
#
# COMPACT_ATOMS: atom_id res chain seq x y z
N MET A 1 22.08 8.87 43.14
CA MET A 1 21.94 8.26 41.83
C MET A 1 20.46 8.07 41.53
N LYS A 2 19.85 8.93 40.72
CA LYS A 2 18.46 8.80 40.30
C LYS A 2 18.44 7.92 39.04
N THR A 3 17.90 6.72 39.19
CA THR A 3 17.68 5.77 38.09
C THR A 3 16.67 6.38 37.08
N ILE A 4 17.17 6.73 35.90
CA ILE A 4 16.33 7.16 34.77
C ILE A 4 15.57 5.92 34.32
N LYS A 5 14.26 5.87 34.60
CA LYS A 5 13.37 4.90 33.99
C LYS A 5 13.33 5.18 32.47
N THR A 6 13.97 4.32 31.69
CA THR A 6 13.81 4.27 30.26
C THR A 6 12.33 3.99 29.96
N LYS A 7 11.63 4.94 29.33
CA LYS A 7 10.33 4.69 28.71
C LYS A 7 10.54 3.53 27.73
N ASN A 8 9.88 2.39 27.96
CA ASN A 8 9.74 1.34 26.97
C ASN A 8 9.09 1.98 25.74
N ASN A 9 9.87 2.23 24.69
CA ASN A 9 9.34 2.56 23.38
C ASN A 9 8.64 1.29 22.87
N GLU A 10 7.32 1.18 23.07
CA GLU A 10 6.54 0.12 22.44
C GLU A 10 6.65 0.29 20.92
N GLU A 11 7.32 -0.65 20.28
CA GLU A 11 7.44 -0.68 18.84
C GLU A 11 6.23 -1.41 18.25
N PHE A 12 5.55 -0.76 17.29
CA PHE A 12 4.43 -1.37 16.57
C PHE A 12 4.93 -2.15 15.36
N LYS A 13 4.53 -3.41 15.27
CA LYS A 13 4.72 -4.26 14.10
C LYS A 13 3.59 -4.02 13.10
N PHE A 14 3.96 -3.84 11.84
CA PHE A 14 3.06 -3.74 10.71
C PHE A 14 3.12 -5.02 9.91
N ALA A 15 1.97 -5.48 9.42
CA ALA A 15 1.87 -6.59 8.49
C ALA A 15 1.06 -6.16 7.26
N ALA A 16 1.74 -6.02 6.12
CA ALA A 16 1.10 -5.89 4.82
C ALA A 16 0.93 -7.31 4.26
N LEU A 17 -0.31 -7.73 4.04
CA LEU A 17 -0.64 -9.11 3.71
C LEU A 17 -1.60 -9.21 2.53
N TYR A 18 -1.46 -10.26 1.73
CA TYR A 18 -2.44 -10.63 0.72
C TYR A 18 -2.35 -12.11 0.34
N CYS A 19 -3.46 -12.63 -0.19
CA CYS A 19 -3.54 -13.93 -0.83
C CYS A 19 -4.65 -13.90 -1.87
N PHE A 20 -4.33 -14.33 -3.09
CA PHE A 20 -5.34 -14.66 -4.11
C PHE A 20 -5.72 -16.13 -3.97
N ASN A 21 -6.90 -16.38 -3.43
CA ASN A 21 -7.53 -17.69 -3.39
C ASN A 21 -9.04 -17.53 -3.20
N ILE A 22 -9.83 -18.52 -3.57
CA ILE A 22 -11.28 -18.44 -3.51
C ILE A 22 -11.77 -18.45 -2.07
N ILE A 23 -12.39 -17.37 -1.62
CA ILE A 23 -13.10 -17.28 -0.33
C ILE A 23 -14.61 -17.39 -0.59
N ASN A 24 -15.21 -18.51 -0.22
CA ASN A 24 -16.60 -18.81 -0.56
C ASN A 24 -17.62 -17.87 0.10
N ASN A 25 -17.37 -17.42 1.34
CA ASN A 25 -18.28 -16.53 2.05
C ASN A 25 -17.53 -15.39 2.76
N PRO A 26 -17.12 -14.34 2.02
CA PRO A 26 -16.36 -13.21 2.59
C PRO A 26 -17.13 -12.47 3.71
N GLU A 27 -18.45 -12.37 3.64
CA GLU A 27 -19.26 -11.68 4.66
C GLU A 27 -19.24 -12.42 6.00
N LYS A 28 -19.35 -13.74 5.98
CA LYS A 28 -19.22 -14.56 7.19
C LYS A 28 -17.81 -14.42 7.81
N ARG A 29 -16.78 -14.47 6.98
CA ARG A 29 -15.37 -14.29 7.40
C ARG A 29 -15.10 -12.91 7.99
N LYS A 30 -15.74 -11.86 7.45
CA LYS A 30 -15.59 -10.48 7.93
C LYS A 30 -15.94 -10.30 9.40
N GLN A 31 -17.05 -10.87 9.86
CA GLN A 31 -17.51 -10.68 11.25
C GLN A 31 -16.54 -11.32 12.25
N SER A 32 -16.15 -12.59 11.99
CA SER A 32 -15.21 -13.31 12.85
C SER A 32 -13.83 -12.64 12.86
N LEU A 33 -13.30 -12.27 11.69
CA LEU A 33 -12.00 -11.60 11.58
C LEU A 33 -12.00 -10.23 12.30
N LEU A 34 -13.05 -9.43 12.13
CA LEU A 34 -13.15 -8.13 12.80
C LEU A 34 -13.16 -8.27 14.32
N ARG A 35 -13.86 -9.28 14.84
CA ARG A 35 -13.89 -9.60 16.28
C ARG A 35 -12.49 -9.97 16.77
N VAL A 36 -11.85 -10.96 16.14
CA VAL A 36 -10.50 -11.41 16.54
C VAL A 36 -9.48 -10.25 16.48
N CYS A 37 -9.53 -9.41 15.44
CA CYS A 37 -8.68 -8.22 15.37
C CYS A 37 -8.92 -7.24 16.51
N LYS A 38 -10.18 -6.99 16.90
CA LYS A 38 -10.51 -6.08 18.00
C LYS A 38 -10.07 -6.63 19.36
N ASP A 39 -10.29 -7.92 19.60
CA ASP A 39 -9.90 -8.61 20.84
C ASP A 39 -8.38 -8.56 21.05
N ASN A 40 -7.61 -8.55 19.96
CA ASN A 40 -6.15 -8.42 19.97
C ASN A 40 -5.65 -6.97 19.75
N LYS A 41 -6.51 -5.94 19.87
CA LYS A 41 -6.16 -4.51 19.73
C LYS A 41 -5.46 -4.17 18.41
N ILE A 42 -5.74 -4.90 17.35
CA ILE A 42 -5.20 -4.66 16.01
C ILE A 42 -5.91 -3.47 15.37
N LEU A 43 -5.13 -2.61 14.73
CA LEU A 43 -5.61 -1.51 13.90
C LEU A 43 -5.21 -1.74 12.43
N GLY A 44 -5.96 -1.14 11.49
CA GLY A 44 -5.66 -1.30 10.08
C GLY A 44 -6.88 -1.48 9.20
N THR A 45 -6.63 -1.95 7.99
CA THR A 45 -7.70 -2.26 7.04
C THR A 45 -7.43 -3.59 6.36
N ILE A 46 -8.41 -4.49 6.39
CA ILE A 46 -8.41 -5.74 5.63
C ILE A 46 -9.58 -5.70 4.64
N LEU A 47 -9.31 -6.05 3.41
CA LEU A 47 -10.27 -6.24 2.32
C LEU A 47 -10.46 -7.73 2.09
N LEU A 48 -11.69 -8.17 2.02
CA LEU A 48 -12.08 -9.52 1.65
C LEU A 48 -12.89 -9.47 0.36
N ALA A 49 -12.66 -10.42 -0.53
CA ALA A 49 -13.46 -10.63 -1.73
C ALA A 49 -13.53 -12.12 -2.03
N LYS A 50 -14.36 -12.52 -3.01
CA LYS A 50 -14.36 -13.90 -3.49
C LYS A 50 -13.00 -14.35 -4.02
N GLU A 51 -12.18 -13.41 -4.53
CA GLU A 51 -10.85 -13.67 -5.08
C GLU A 51 -9.74 -13.70 -4.02
N GLY A 52 -10.02 -13.43 -2.73
CA GLY A 52 -8.98 -13.47 -1.69
C GLY A 52 -9.09 -12.43 -0.58
N ILE A 53 -7.93 -12.14 -0.01
CA ILE A 53 -7.71 -11.20 1.10
C ILE A 53 -6.55 -10.23 0.78
N ASN A 54 -6.67 -8.99 1.22
CA ASN A 54 -5.61 -7.98 1.14
C ASN A 54 -5.74 -7.00 2.30
N GLY A 55 -4.63 -6.56 2.87
CA GLY A 55 -4.69 -5.55 3.91
C GLY A 55 -3.34 -5.13 4.46
N THR A 56 -3.38 -4.08 5.27
CA THR A 56 -2.29 -3.69 6.15
C THR A 56 -2.84 -3.48 7.54
N ILE A 57 -2.21 -4.10 8.51
CA ILE A 57 -2.58 -4.05 9.93
C ILE A 57 -1.36 -3.71 10.78
N SER A 58 -1.59 -3.18 11.97
CA SER A 58 -0.55 -2.91 12.96
C SER A 58 -1.03 -3.18 14.38
N GLY A 59 -0.09 -3.52 15.25
CA GLY A 59 -0.31 -3.85 16.65
C GLY A 59 1.00 -4.23 17.33
N SER A 60 0.91 -4.81 18.54
CA SER A 60 2.08 -5.42 19.17
C SER A 60 2.60 -6.61 18.35
N ASN A 61 3.85 -6.98 18.52
CA ASN A 61 4.46 -8.13 17.85
C ASN A 61 3.61 -9.39 18.03
N GLU A 62 3.25 -9.69 19.26
CA GLU A 62 2.44 -10.86 19.63
C GLU A 62 1.03 -10.82 18.98
N SER A 63 0.38 -9.66 18.98
CA SER A 63 -0.95 -9.51 18.40
C SER A 63 -0.94 -9.73 16.89
N ILE A 64 0.05 -9.19 16.18
CA ILE A 64 0.21 -9.39 14.74
C ILE A 64 0.44 -10.86 14.42
N ASP A 65 1.32 -11.54 15.17
CA ASP A 65 1.62 -12.95 14.94
C ASP A 65 0.39 -13.84 15.16
N LYS A 66 -0.43 -13.54 16.19
CA LYS A 66 -1.72 -14.21 16.43
C LYS A 66 -2.69 -14.05 15.25
N ILE A 67 -2.81 -12.83 14.69
CA ILE A 67 -3.71 -12.61 13.54
C ILE A 67 -3.19 -13.30 12.27
N VAL A 68 -1.90 -13.25 12.01
CA VAL A 68 -1.31 -13.95 10.85
C VAL A 68 -1.53 -15.45 10.97
N GLN A 69 -1.33 -16.02 12.16
CA GLN A 69 -1.59 -17.45 12.42
C GLN A 69 -3.09 -17.79 12.29
N TYR A 70 -3.98 -16.92 12.81
CA TYR A 70 -5.43 -17.09 12.63
C TYR A 70 -5.83 -17.12 11.15
N LEU A 71 -5.24 -16.27 10.31
CA LEU A 71 -5.48 -16.25 8.88
C LEU A 71 -4.92 -17.49 8.18
N ARG A 72 -3.72 -17.96 8.55
CA ARG A 72 -3.13 -19.20 8.02
C ARG A 72 -3.94 -20.45 8.32
N ASN A 73 -4.74 -20.42 9.38
CA ASN A 73 -5.64 -21.54 9.74
C ASN A 73 -6.94 -21.55 8.91
N TRP A 74 -7.16 -20.58 8.03
CA TRP A 74 -8.29 -20.64 7.10
C TRP A 74 -7.97 -21.62 5.96
N LYS A 75 -8.84 -22.60 5.76
CA LYS A 75 -8.68 -23.58 4.67
C LYS A 75 -8.53 -22.95 3.28
N GLU A 76 -9.09 -21.76 3.11
CA GLU A 76 -9.05 -20.99 1.86
C GLU A 76 -7.75 -20.19 1.70
N ILE A 77 -6.86 -20.17 2.69
CA ILE A 77 -5.63 -19.37 2.66
C ILE A 77 -4.42 -20.32 2.81
N ASP A 78 -3.93 -20.83 1.67
CA ASP A 78 -2.79 -21.76 1.69
C ASP A 78 -1.45 -21.03 1.83
N ASN A 79 -1.31 -19.90 1.14
CA ASN A 79 -0.06 -19.13 1.03
C ASN A 79 -0.33 -17.63 1.16
N ILE A 80 -0.47 -17.15 2.40
CA ILE A 80 -0.58 -15.71 2.61
C ILE A 80 0.81 -15.06 2.57
N GLU A 81 1.00 -14.16 1.62
CA GLU A 81 2.17 -13.29 1.57
C GLU A 81 2.05 -12.25 2.68
N VAL A 82 3.07 -12.17 3.54
CA VAL A 82 3.11 -11.19 4.63
C VAL A 82 4.46 -10.49 4.62
N LYS A 83 4.43 -9.16 4.67
CA LYS A 83 5.63 -8.31 4.79
C LYS A 83 5.53 -7.51 6.07
N TYR A 84 6.61 -7.54 6.83
CA TYR A 84 6.69 -6.86 8.11
C TYR A 84 7.49 -5.56 8.01
N SER A 85 7.13 -4.60 8.82
CA SER A 85 7.92 -3.40 9.09
C SER A 85 7.57 -2.89 10.50
N TYR A 86 8.36 -1.97 11.03
CA TYR A 86 8.23 -1.52 12.41
C TYR A 86 8.17 0.00 12.50
N SER A 87 7.58 0.53 13.55
CA SER A 87 7.54 1.96 13.83
C SER A 87 7.24 2.22 15.32
N SER A 88 7.79 3.30 15.85
CA SER A 88 7.46 3.79 17.20
C SER A 88 6.04 4.36 17.33
N GLN A 89 5.32 4.53 16.23
CA GLN A 89 3.95 5.05 16.21
C GLN A 89 3.02 4.10 15.45
N ASN A 90 1.80 3.92 15.98
CA ASN A 90 0.80 3.15 15.26
C ASN A 90 0.36 3.86 13.97
N GLY A 91 0.33 3.13 12.86
CA GLY A 91 0.00 3.67 11.54
C GLY A 91 -1.50 3.83 11.25
N PHE A 92 -2.38 3.44 12.18
CA PHE A 92 -3.82 3.45 11.95
C PHE A 92 -4.59 3.94 13.17
N TYR A 93 -5.77 4.51 12.93
CA TYR A 93 -6.67 4.99 13.99
C TYR A 93 -7.75 3.98 14.38
N ARG A 94 -8.06 3.01 13.54
CA ARG A 94 -9.13 2.02 13.78
C ARG A 94 -8.96 0.78 12.93
N MET A 95 -9.56 -0.32 13.39
CA MET A 95 -9.66 -1.55 12.60
C MET A 95 -10.87 -1.52 11.67
N LYS A 96 -10.68 -1.93 10.41
CA LYS A 96 -11.74 -2.08 9.41
C LYS A 96 -11.56 -3.39 8.66
N VAL A 97 -12.61 -4.19 8.58
CA VAL A 97 -12.71 -5.30 7.64
C VAL A 97 -13.85 -4.99 6.66
N LYS A 98 -13.54 -4.99 5.36
CA LYS A 98 -14.50 -4.63 4.31
C LYS A 98 -14.59 -5.73 3.27
N VAL A 99 -15.80 -6.10 2.89
CA VAL A 99 -16.01 -6.93 1.71
C VAL A 99 -16.09 -6.06 0.46
N LYS A 100 -15.44 -6.50 -0.59
CA LYS A 100 -15.31 -5.82 -1.88
C LYS A 100 -15.54 -6.80 -3.02
N LYS A 101 -15.72 -6.29 -4.24
CA LYS A 101 -15.76 -7.13 -5.45
C LYS A 101 -14.37 -7.68 -5.80
N GLU A 102 -13.33 -6.91 -5.54
CA GLU A 102 -11.93 -7.22 -5.80
C GLU A 102 -11.06 -6.80 -4.60
N ILE A 103 -10.05 -7.60 -4.24
CA ILE A 103 -9.09 -7.25 -3.16
C ILE A 103 -8.08 -6.19 -3.58
N VAL A 104 -7.85 -6.06 -4.88
CA VAL A 104 -7.18 -4.93 -5.52
C VAL A 104 -7.96 -4.59 -6.79
N THR A 105 -8.55 -3.40 -6.82
CA THR A 105 -9.55 -3.06 -7.83
C THR A 105 -8.90 -2.67 -9.15
N MET A 106 -8.96 -3.56 -10.14
CA MET A 106 -8.54 -3.31 -11.53
C MET A 106 -9.74 -3.09 -12.46
N GLY A 107 -10.96 -3.44 -12.00
CA GLY A 107 -12.17 -3.35 -12.83
C GLY A 107 -12.28 -4.49 -13.84
N LYS A 108 -11.56 -5.59 -13.65
CA LYS A 108 -11.53 -6.79 -14.47
C LYS A 108 -11.67 -8.03 -13.57
N PRO A 109 -12.87 -8.32 -13.06
CA PRO A 109 -13.08 -9.40 -12.10
C PRO A 109 -12.87 -10.81 -12.69
N SER A 110 -12.83 -10.96 -14.02
CA SER A 110 -12.49 -12.21 -14.70
C SER A 110 -11.00 -12.56 -14.61
N ILE A 111 -10.14 -11.59 -14.36
CA ILE A 111 -8.71 -11.81 -14.23
C ILE A 111 -8.41 -12.57 -12.93
N ASN A 112 -7.89 -13.78 -13.07
CA ASN A 112 -7.59 -14.65 -11.93
C ASN A 112 -6.09 -14.98 -11.86
N PRO A 113 -5.34 -14.32 -10.96
CA PRO A 113 -3.90 -14.56 -10.79
C PRO A 113 -3.55 -15.98 -10.30
N SER A 114 -4.51 -16.71 -9.73
CA SER A 114 -4.29 -18.10 -9.31
C SER A 114 -4.16 -19.06 -10.49
N ILE A 115 -4.73 -18.69 -11.66
CA ILE A 115 -4.67 -19.50 -12.87
C ILE A 115 -3.49 -19.09 -13.75
N THR A 116 -3.35 -17.80 -14.02
CA THR A 116 -2.31 -17.28 -14.92
C THR A 116 -1.72 -16.01 -14.33
N LYS A 117 -0.41 -15.97 -14.17
CA LYS A 117 0.33 -14.78 -13.76
C LYS A 117 1.73 -14.74 -14.35
N GLY A 118 2.41 -13.62 -14.21
CA GLY A 118 3.81 -13.46 -14.60
C GLY A 118 4.75 -14.31 -13.76
N THR A 119 5.98 -14.41 -14.21
CA THR A 119 7.06 -15.09 -13.47
C THR A 119 7.54 -14.19 -12.35
N TYR A 120 7.59 -14.72 -11.14
CA TYR A 120 8.22 -14.03 -10.01
C TYR A 120 9.73 -13.90 -10.20
N VAL A 121 10.25 -12.74 -9.84
CA VAL A 121 11.69 -12.48 -9.75
C VAL A 121 12.02 -12.07 -8.32
N GLU A 122 12.90 -12.83 -7.69
CA GLU A 122 13.37 -12.50 -6.34
C GLU A 122 14.14 -11.16 -6.35
N PRO A 123 14.12 -10.39 -5.26
CA PRO A 123 14.81 -9.10 -5.18
C PRO A 123 16.28 -9.15 -5.61
N GLU A 124 17.00 -10.22 -5.24
CA GLU A 124 18.42 -10.41 -5.55
C GLU A 124 18.69 -10.50 -7.06
N ASN A 125 17.73 -10.97 -7.84
CA ASN A 125 17.82 -11.09 -9.28
C ASN A 125 17.19 -9.91 -10.03
N TRP A 126 16.51 -9.00 -9.30
CA TRP A 126 15.76 -7.91 -9.90
C TRP A 126 16.66 -6.91 -10.63
N ASN A 127 17.76 -6.49 -10.00
CA ASN A 127 18.71 -5.56 -10.60
C ASN A 127 19.29 -6.08 -11.92
N LYS A 128 19.63 -7.37 -11.96
CA LYS A 128 20.10 -8.02 -13.19
C LYS A 128 19.05 -7.98 -14.30
N LEU A 129 17.79 -8.27 -13.98
CA LEU A 129 16.71 -8.25 -14.95
C LEU A 129 16.47 -6.85 -15.52
N ILE A 130 16.38 -5.83 -14.66
CA ILE A 130 16.05 -4.46 -15.11
C ILE A 130 17.24 -3.72 -15.75
N SER A 131 18.43 -4.32 -15.73
CA SER A 131 19.62 -3.80 -16.44
C SER A 131 19.70 -4.26 -17.89
N ASP A 132 18.89 -5.23 -18.30
CA ASP A 132 18.83 -5.71 -19.69
C ASP A 132 18.06 -4.68 -20.54
N GLU A 133 18.67 -4.11 -21.55
CA GLU A 133 18.10 -3.10 -22.44
C GLU A 133 16.85 -3.61 -23.19
N ASN A 134 16.70 -4.92 -23.32
CA ASN A 134 15.52 -5.56 -23.92
C ASN A 134 14.36 -5.71 -22.94
N VAL A 135 14.52 -5.26 -21.69
CA VAL A 135 13.46 -5.32 -20.66
C VAL A 135 12.80 -3.96 -20.52
N VAL A 136 11.47 -3.96 -20.59
CA VAL A 136 10.65 -2.79 -20.28
C VAL A 136 10.23 -2.89 -18.82
N VAL A 137 10.67 -1.96 -18.00
CA VAL A 137 10.31 -1.88 -16.58
C VAL A 137 9.06 -1.01 -16.42
N VAL A 138 8.00 -1.55 -15.80
CA VAL A 138 6.70 -0.87 -15.67
C VAL A 138 6.31 -0.74 -14.19
N ASP A 139 6.06 0.48 -13.75
CA ASP A 139 5.49 0.75 -12.43
C ASP A 139 3.95 0.61 -12.49
N THR A 140 3.39 -0.37 -11.79
CA THR A 140 1.93 -0.57 -11.76
C THR A 140 1.22 0.24 -10.67
N ARG A 141 1.93 1.19 -10.05
CA ARG A 141 1.38 2.08 -9.03
C ARG A 141 0.68 3.29 -9.65
N ASN A 142 0.03 4.06 -8.81
CA ASN A 142 -0.61 5.30 -9.23
C ASN A 142 0.41 6.45 -9.27
N THR A 143 0.15 7.48 -10.05
CA THR A 143 1.04 8.64 -10.26
C THR A 143 1.47 9.31 -8.95
N TYR A 144 0.61 9.37 -7.93
CA TYR A 144 0.99 9.96 -6.64
C TYR A 144 2.01 9.09 -5.86
N GLU A 145 2.10 7.80 -6.14
CA GLU A 145 3.09 6.89 -5.56
C GLU A 145 4.40 6.96 -6.33
N THR A 146 4.34 7.02 -7.68
CA THR A 146 5.53 7.11 -8.55
C THR A 146 6.30 8.41 -8.35
N GLY A 147 5.59 9.50 -8.01
CA GLY A 147 6.18 10.80 -7.69
C GLY A 147 6.99 10.85 -6.39
N VAL A 148 6.87 9.83 -5.53
CA VAL A 148 7.63 9.73 -4.27
C VAL A 148 8.95 8.99 -4.47
N GLY A 149 8.94 7.98 -5.34
CA GLY A 149 10.12 7.20 -5.68
C GLY A 149 9.78 6.14 -6.73
N LYS A 150 10.80 5.65 -7.44
CA LYS A 150 10.68 4.69 -8.55
C LYS A 150 11.98 3.96 -8.81
N PHE A 151 11.94 2.87 -9.54
CA PHE A 151 13.16 2.31 -10.13
C PHE A 151 13.63 3.16 -11.30
N THR A 152 14.95 3.38 -11.38
CA THR A 152 15.58 4.09 -12.48
C THR A 152 15.16 3.50 -13.83
N GLY A 153 14.77 4.35 -14.79
CA GLY A 153 14.36 3.92 -16.13
C GLY A 153 12.98 3.29 -16.25
N SER A 154 12.21 3.18 -15.16
CA SER A 154 10.87 2.61 -15.22
C SER A 154 9.84 3.52 -15.89
N ILE A 155 8.92 2.91 -16.64
CA ILE A 155 7.77 3.59 -17.25
C ILE A 155 6.69 3.77 -16.18
N ASP A 156 6.23 5.01 -16.01
CA ASP A 156 5.01 5.34 -15.28
C ASP A 156 3.83 5.39 -16.25
N PRO A 157 2.84 4.49 -16.16
CA PRO A 157 1.61 4.52 -16.97
C PRO A 157 0.74 5.75 -16.79
N LYS A 158 1.08 6.65 -15.89
CA LYS A 158 0.34 7.88 -15.56
C LYS A 158 -1.11 7.63 -15.09
N THR A 159 -1.34 6.50 -14.44
CA THR A 159 -2.66 6.15 -13.92
C THR A 159 -2.94 6.86 -12.60
N LYS A 160 -4.14 7.41 -12.47
CA LYS A 160 -4.63 8.01 -11.21
C LYS A 160 -5.07 6.94 -10.21
N ASN A 161 -5.50 5.80 -10.72
CA ASN A 161 -5.89 4.63 -9.96
C ASN A 161 -5.68 3.37 -10.80
N PHE A 162 -5.56 2.21 -10.15
CA PHE A 162 -5.24 0.94 -10.81
C PHE A 162 -6.31 0.45 -11.80
N ARG A 163 -7.54 0.99 -11.77
CA ARG A 163 -8.58 0.69 -12.79
C ARG A 163 -8.23 1.22 -14.17
N GLU A 164 -7.33 2.18 -14.27
CA GLU A 164 -6.88 2.75 -15.54
C GLU A 164 -5.76 1.92 -16.17
N PHE A 165 -5.13 1.02 -15.41
CA PHE A 165 -4.05 0.16 -15.91
C PHE A 165 -4.45 -0.68 -17.12
N PRO A 166 -5.66 -1.32 -17.20
CA PRO A 166 -6.06 -2.05 -18.39
C PRO A 166 -6.09 -1.20 -19.66
N LEU A 167 -6.55 0.05 -19.57
CA LEU A 167 -6.58 0.94 -20.74
C LEU A 167 -5.15 1.24 -21.23
N TRP A 168 -4.24 1.56 -20.33
CA TRP A 168 -2.84 1.74 -20.69
C TRP A 168 -2.23 0.47 -21.28
N ALA A 169 -2.48 -0.70 -20.70
CA ALA A 169 -1.97 -1.98 -21.18
C ALA A 169 -2.51 -2.33 -22.57
N ASP A 170 -3.77 -2.02 -22.87
CA ASP A 170 -4.36 -2.19 -24.19
C ASP A 170 -3.68 -1.29 -25.22
N GLN A 171 -3.45 -0.02 -24.90
CA GLN A 171 -2.70 0.91 -25.75
C GLN A 171 -1.25 0.45 -25.96
N PHE A 172 -0.58 0.01 -24.88
CA PHE A 172 0.79 -0.52 -24.95
C PHE A 172 0.87 -1.77 -25.85
N ALA A 173 -0.17 -2.62 -25.85
CA ALA A 173 -0.26 -3.83 -26.65
C ALA A 173 -0.54 -3.57 -28.14
N THR A 174 -1.00 -2.38 -28.55
CA THR A 174 -1.22 -2.04 -29.97
C THR A 174 0.08 -2.09 -30.78
N ASN A 175 1.19 -1.73 -30.16
CA ASN A 175 2.51 -1.92 -30.78
C ASN A 175 2.94 -3.39 -30.67
N LYS A 176 2.88 -4.11 -31.80
CA LYS A 176 3.23 -5.54 -31.88
C LYS A 176 4.66 -5.85 -31.42
N LEU A 177 5.60 -4.90 -31.55
CA LEU A 177 6.99 -5.04 -31.08
C LEU A 177 7.05 -5.19 -29.55
N ASN A 178 6.13 -4.55 -28.82
CA ASN A 178 6.10 -4.65 -27.37
C ASN A 178 5.77 -6.06 -26.88
N LYS A 179 5.00 -6.84 -27.63
CA LYS A 179 4.59 -8.20 -27.23
C LYS A 179 5.77 -9.18 -27.18
N ASN A 180 6.83 -8.90 -27.90
CA ASN A 180 8.07 -9.71 -27.92
C ASN A 180 9.08 -9.30 -26.85
N LYS A 181 8.92 -8.11 -26.25
CA LYS A 181 9.80 -7.63 -25.18
C LYS A 181 9.56 -8.38 -23.87
N LYS A 182 10.57 -8.43 -23.04
CA LYS A 182 10.43 -8.82 -21.65
C LYS A 182 9.84 -7.64 -20.87
N ILE A 183 8.76 -7.88 -20.14
CA ILE A 183 8.09 -6.86 -19.31
C ILE A 183 8.36 -7.19 -17.85
N ALA A 184 9.03 -6.31 -17.13
CA ALA A 184 9.31 -6.43 -15.71
C ALA A 184 8.42 -5.43 -14.94
N MET A 185 7.57 -5.91 -14.04
CA MET A 185 6.61 -5.06 -13.33
C MET A 185 6.86 -5.06 -11.84
N TYR A 186 6.55 -3.94 -11.19
CA TYR A 186 6.62 -3.81 -9.74
C TYR A 186 5.48 -2.95 -9.19
N CYS A 187 5.20 -3.13 -7.89
CA CYS A 187 4.37 -2.25 -7.08
C CYS A 187 4.84 -2.30 -5.62
N THR A 188 4.18 -1.59 -4.72
CA THR A 188 4.57 -1.49 -3.32
C THR A 188 4.77 -2.85 -2.65
N GLY A 189 3.78 -3.75 -2.73
CA GLY A 189 3.79 -5.04 -2.03
C GLY A 189 3.61 -6.28 -2.91
N GLY A 190 3.56 -6.13 -4.26
CA GLY A 190 3.42 -7.25 -5.21
C GLY A 190 2.00 -7.51 -5.71
N ILE A 191 0.97 -7.24 -4.94
CA ILE A 191 -0.42 -7.62 -5.24
C ILE A 191 -0.97 -7.08 -6.58
N ARG A 192 -0.67 -5.81 -6.95
CA ARG A 192 -1.13 -5.25 -8.23
C ARG A 192 -0.48 -5.95 -9.41
N CYS A 193 0.79 -6.33 -9.25
CA CYS A 193 1.54 -7.02 -10.30
C CYS A 193 0.98 -8.40 -10.61
N GLU A 194 0.38 -9.09 -9.65
CA GLU A 194 -0.28 -10.37 -9.92
C GLU A 194 -1.41 -10.21 -10.93
N LYS A 195 -2.32 -9.25 -10.71
CA LYS A 195 -3.41 -8.95 -11.66
C LYS A 195 -2.91 -8.33 -12.97
N ALA A 196 -1.96 -7.40 -12.89
CA ALA A 196 -1.40 -6.74 -14.05
C ALA A 196 -0.70 -7.72 -14.98
N SER A 197 0.09 -8.66 -14.43
CA SER A 197 0.78 -9.68 -15.22
C SER A 197 -0.19 -10.69 -15.84
N SER A 198 -1.22 -11.09 -15.10
CA SER A 198 -2.30 -11.92 -15.64
C SER A 198 -2.97 -11.25 -16.85
N TYR A 199 -3.30 -9.97 -16.71
CA TYR A 199 -3.91 -9.20 -17.77
C TYR A 199 -3.02 -9.08 -19.02
N LEU A 200 -1.74 -8.78 -18.85
CA LEU A 200 -0.79 -8.73 -19.98
C LEU A 200 -0.65 -10.09 -20.66
N LYS A 201 -0.63 -11.20 -19.92
CA LYS A 201 -0.59 -12.54 -20.50
C LYS A 201 -1.85 -12.84 -21.31
N GLU A 202 -3.04 -12.46 -20.87
CA GLU A 202 -4.27 -12.55 -21.66
C GLU A 202 -4.23 -11.70 -22.95
N LYS A 203 -3.46 -10.58 -22.93
CA LYS A 203 -3.23 -9.77 -24.14
C LYS A 203 -2.12 -10.33 -25.06
N GLY A 204 -1.58 -11.49 -24.74
CA GLY A 204 -0.62 -12.21 -25.58
C GLY A 204 0.85 -11.88 -25.32
N PHE A 205 1.18 -11.19 -24.22
CA PHE A 205 2.57 -11.02 -23.79
C PHE A 205 3.11 -12.33 -23.21
N LYS A 206 4.22 -12.82 -23.78
CA LYS A 206 4.82 -14.11 -23.38
C LYS A 206 5.75 -13.97 -22.17
N ASN A 207 6.60 -12.94 -22.19
CA ASN A 207 7.68 -12.74 -21.23
C ASN A 207 7.32 -11.66 -20.21
N VAL A 208 6.49 -12.02 -19.23
CA VAL A 208 6.01 -11.10 -18.19
C VAL A 208 6.57 -11.53 -16.84
N PHE A 209 7.32 -10.64 -16.21
CA PHE A 209 7.98 -10.82 -14.93
C PHE A 209 7.45 -9.81 -13.92
N HIS A 210 7.50 -10.14 -12.64
CA HIS A 210 7.21 -9.18 -11.59
C HIS A 210 8.01 -9.41 -10.32
N LEU A 211 8.34 -8.31 -9.64
CA LEU A 211 9.14 -8.31 -8.42
C LEU A 211 8.38 -8.99 -7.30
N LYS A 212 8.92 -10.11 -6.80
CA LYS A 212 8.37 -10.85 -5.67
C LYS A 212 8.43 -10.01 -4.40
N GLY A 213 7.30 -9.90 -3.73
CA GLY A 213 7.19 -9.07 -2.53
C GLY A 213 7.17 -7.57 -2.79
N GLY A 214 7.36 -7.13 -4.04
CA GLY A 214 7.33 -5.71 -4.43
C GLY A 214 8.49 -4.89 -3.87
N ILE A 215 8.33 -3.56 -3.92
CA ILE A 215 9.34 -2.60 -3.47
C ILE A 215 9.73 -2.84 -2.02
N LEU A 216 8.76 -3.10 -1.14
CA LEU A 216 9.05 -3.28 0.29
C LEU A 216 10.01 -4.45 0.52
N LYS A 217 9.84 -5.57 -0.19
CA LYS A 217 10.76 -6.71 -0.07
C LYS A 217 12.12 -6.41 -0.68
N TYR A 218 12.15 -5.66 -1.78
CA TYR A 218 13.40 -5.21 -2.41
C TYR A 218 14.23 -4.33 -1.47
N LEU A 219 13.59 -3.33 -0.83
CA LEU A 219 14.25 -2.43 0.13
C LEU A 219 14.74 -3.16 1.40
N GLU A 220 14.03 -4.21 1.82
CA GLU A 220 14.44 -5.07 2.94
C GLU A 220 15.68 -5.92 2.59
N THR A 221 15.79 -6.34 1.32
CA THR A 221 16.76 -7.38 0.89
C THR A 221 18.01 -6.78 0.28
N ILE A 222 17.87 -5.71 -0.54
CA ILE A 222 18.98 -5.15 -1.31
C ILE A 222 19.66 -4.02 -0.53
N PRO A 223 20.98 -4.09 -0.31
CA PRO A 223 21.73 -3.01 0.34
C PRO A 223 21.61 -1.68 -0.42
N ILE A 224 21.63 -0.56 0.30
CA ILE A 224 21.43 0.78 -0.27
C ILE A 224 22.42 1.13 -1.38
N ASN A 225 23.66 0.69 -1.26
CA ASN A 225 24.73 0.91 -2.26
C ASN A 225 24.55 0.10 -3.56
N GLU A 226 23.71 -0.93 -3.54
CA GLU A 226 23.37 -1.75 -4.71
C GLU A 226 21.97 -1.42 -5.26
N SER A 227 21.23 -0.58 -4.54
CA SER A 227 19.85 -0.27 -4.86
C SER A 227 19.73 0.56 -6.14
N ARG A 228 18.80 0.17 -7.01
CA ARG A 228 18.33 0.96 -8.16
C ARG A 228 17.04 1.71 -7.88
N TRP A 229 16.59 1.68 -6.63
CA TRP A 229 15.44 2.44 -6.17
C TRP A 229 15.83 3.88 -5.86
N GLU A 230 15.12 4.84 -6.43
CA GLU A 230 15.27 6.27 -6.19
C GLU A 230 14.12 6.79 -5.33
N GLY A 231 14.44 7.57 -4.29
CA GLY A 231 13.44 8.18 -3.40
C GLY A 231 12.90 7.24 -2.33
N GLU A 232 11.66 7.50 -1.88
CA GLU A 232 10.99 6.76 -0.82
C GLU A 232 9.83 5.91 -1.38
N CYS A 233 9.39 4.91 -0.62
CA CYS A 233 8.26 4.08 -1.02
C CYS A 233 6.98 4.55 -0.33
N PHE A 234 5.95 4.92 -1.11
CA PHE A 234 4.63 5.25 -0.58
C PHE A 234 3.97 4.04 0.07
N VAL A 235 3.42 4.23 1.29
CA VAL A 235 2.67 3.24 2.05
C VAL A 235 1.28 3.76 2.44
N PHE A 236 0.31 2.85 2.61
CA PHE A 236 -1.10 3.22 2.82
C PHE A 236 -1.47 3.36 4.31
N ASP A 237 -0.55 3.91 5.12
CA ASP A 237 -0.74 4.16 6.55
C ASP A 237 -0.25 5.57 6.94
N GLN A 238 -0.25 5.92 8.23
CA GLN A 238 0.11 7.26 8.70
C GLN A 238 1.60 7.61 8.56
N ARG A 239 2.44 6.64 8.21
CA ARG A 239 3.85 6.93 7.87
C ARG A 239 3.96 7.68 6.54
N VAL A 240 2.97 7.51 5.65
CA VAL A 240 2.88 8.07 4.29
C VAL A 240 3.92 7.46 3.35
N THR A 241 5.20 7.46 3.75
CA THR A 241 6.31 6.87 3.01
C THR A 241 7.25 6.13 3.96
N VAL A 242 8.04 5.22 3.40
CA VAL A 242 9.16 4.59 4.07
C VAL A 242 10.44 4.78 3.25
N ASN A 243 11.56 4.97 3.94
CA ASN A 243 12.89 5.05 3.36
C ASN A 243 13.45 3.65 2.99
N HIS A 244 14.72 3.58 2.59
CA HIS A 244 15.37 2.31 2.24
C HIS A 244 15.44 1.31 3.40
N ASN A 245 15.51 1.78 4.64
CA ASN A 245 15.54 0.94 5.85
C ASN A 245 14.13 0.54 6.32
N LEU A 246 13.08 0.83 5.54
CA LEU A 246 11.67 0.65 5.91
C LEU A 246 11.20 1.47 7.13
N GLU A 247 11.97 2.46 7.54
CA GLU A 247 11.60 3.43 8.55
C GLU A 247 10.69 4.51 7.96
N LYS A 248 10.01 5.27 8.83
CA LYS A 248 9.17 6.39 8.39
C LYS A 248 9.99 7.40 7.60
N GLY A 249 9.52 7.72 6.39
CA GLY A 249 10.13 8.71 5.50
C GLY A 249 9.77 10.16 5.83
N ASP A 250 10.17 11.04 4.93
CA ASP A 250 10.11 12.50 5.10
C ASP A 250 8.81 13.14 4.58
N PHE A 251 8.00 12.38 3.83
CA PHE A 251 6.77 12.92 3.27
C PHE A 251 5.65 13.05 4.29
N SER A 252 4.89 14.12 4.16
CA SER A 252 3.64 14.37 4.88
C SER A 252 2.44 14.05 3.98
N GLN A 253 1.24 13.92 4.55
CA GLN A 253 0.02 13.71 3.76
C GLN A 253 -0.87 14.93 3.77
N CYS A 254 -1.33 15.36 2.59
CA CYS A 254 -2.42 16.31 2.50
C CYS A 254 -3.73 15.64 2.95
N TYR A 255 -4.31 16.09 4.06
CA TYR A 255 -5.58 15.53 4.56
C TYR A 255 -6.82 15.96 3.76
N GLY A 256 -6.67 16.91 2.83
CA GLY A 256 -7.71 17.26 1.86
C GLY A 256 -7.82 16.23 0.72
N CYS A 257 -6.74 16.00 -0.03
CA CYS A 257 -6.75 15.16 -1.22
C CYS A 257 -5.95 13.84 -1.10
N LYS A 258 -5.22 13.63 0.01
CA LYS A 258 -4.41 12.44 0.29
C LYS A 258 -3.10 12.32 -0.51
N MET A 259 -2.71 13.35 -1.25
CA MET A 259 -1.40 13.41 -1.92
C MET A 259 -0.27 13.40 -0.89
N PRO A 260 0.81 12.64 -1.13
CA PRO A 260 2.05 12.80 -0.39
C PRO A 260 2.67 14.17 -0.71
N LEU A 261 3.27 14.81 0.28
CA LEU A 261 3.88 16.13 0.18
C LEU A 261 5.31 16.08 0.70
N SER A 262 6.26 16.47 -0.09
CA SER A 262 7.64 16.71 0.35
C SER A 262 7.73 17.91 1.32
N LYS A 263 8.84 18.07 2.02
CA LYS A 263 9.10 19.22 2.90
C LYS A 263 8.87 20.54 2.17
N LYS A 264 9.40 20.67 0.94
CA LYS A 264 9.24 21.88 0.09
C LYS A 264 7.77 22.16 -0.27
N GLU A 265 6.95 21.11 -0.47
CA GLU A 265 5.54 21.28 -0.81
C GLU A 265 4.65 21.63 0.39
N VAL A 266 5.12 21.38 1.60
CA VAL A 266 4.47 21.84 2.84
C VAL A 266 4.71 23.34 3.09
N GLU A 267 5.75 23.93 2.49
CA GLU A 267 6.06 25.35 2.54
C GLU A 267 5.34 26.18 1.46
N ASP A 268 4.63 25.51 0.53
CA ASP A 268 3.90 26.17 -0.56
C ASP A 268 2.76 27.05 -0.02
N LYS A 269 2.53 28.23 -0.61
CA LYS A 269 1.48 29.17 -0.20
C LYS A 269 0.06 28.59 -0.24
N LYS A 270 -0.18 27.58 -1.05
CA LYS A 270 -1.46 26.85 -1.14
C LYS A 270 -1.62 25.75 -0.09
N TYR A 271 -0.57 25.48 0.71
CA TYR A 271 -0.66 24.50 1.77
C TYR A 271 -1.31 25.11 3.03
N ILE A 272 -2.41 24.51 3.43
CA ILE A 272 -3.07 24.80 4.69
C ILE A 272 -3.24 23.46 5.41
N LYS A 273 -2.56 23.31 6.55
CA LYS A 273 -2.53 22.05 7.33
C LYS A 273 -3.94 21.51 7.54
N GLY A 274 -4.12 20.24 7.18
CA GLY A 274 -5.42 19.57 7.31
C GLY A 274 -6.47 19.94 6.28
N VAL A 275 -6.24 20.95 5.42
CA VAL A 275 -7.24 21.51 4.51
C VAL A 275 -6.84 21.35 3.04
N THR A 276 -5.75 21.95 2.60
CA THR A 276 -5.36 22.02 1.18
C THR A 276 -3.87 21.82 0.97
N CYS A 277 -3.48 21.57 -0.27
CA CYS A 277 -2.11 21.66 -0.79
C CYS A 277 -2.14 22.15 -2.25
N LYS A 278 -0.97 22.38 -2.86
CA LYS A 278 -0.85 22.85 -4.25
C LYS A 278 -1.67 22.03 -5.27
N TYR A 279 -1.88 20.73 -5.02
CA TYR A 279 -2.61 19.84 -5.92
C TYR A 279 -4.13 19.95 -5.83
N CYS A 280 -4.67 20.41 -4.69
CA CYS A 280 -6.12 20.44 -4.49
C CYS A 280 -6.66 21.83 -4.15
N PHE A 281 -5.83 22.83 -3.95
CA PHE A 281 -6.26 24.17 -3.54
C PHE A 281 -7.30 24.75 -4.48
N ASP A 282 -7.05 24.69 -5.78
CA ASP A 282 -7.94 25.28 -6.80
C ASP A 282 -9.16 24.40 -7.12
N ASN A 283 -9.09 23.10 -6.77
CA ASN A 283 -10.12 22.10 -7.09
C ASN A 283 -11.15 21.87 -5.95
N LEU A 284 -10.86 22.39 -4.74
CA LEU A 284 -11.76 22.26 -3.61
C LEU A 284 -12.74 23.42 -3.54
N SER A 285 -14.04 23.12 -3.37
CA SER A 285 -15.04 24.15 -3.13
C SER A 285 -14.84 24.83 -1.76
N ASN A 286 -15.37 26.05 -1.61
CA ASN A 286 -15.30 26.78 -0.34
C ASN A 286 -15.91 25.98 0.82
N ASP A 287 -17.01 25.26 0.58
CA ASP A 287 -17.63 24.39 1.60
C ASP A 287 -16.76 23.20 1.99
N GLN A 288 -16.04 22.61 1.03
CA GLN A 288 -15.08 21.56 1.35
C GLN A 288 -13.92 22.10 2.19
N LYS A 289 -13.36 23.25 1.84
CA LYS A 289 -12.30 23.92 2.62
C LYS A 289 -12.78 24.24 4.02
N LYS A 290 -14.00 24.81 4.18
CA LYS A 290 -14.61 25.12 5.46
C LYS A 290 -14.78 23.86 6.34
N ARG A 291 -15.32 22.78 5.77
CA ARG A 291 -15.47 21.48 6.52
C ARG A 291 -14.11 20.91 6.93
N PHE A 292 -13.11 20.96 6.08
CA PHE A 292 -11.78 20.46 6.40
C PHE A 292 -11.10 21.30 7.47
N SER A 293 -11.27 22.64 7.43
CA SER A 293 -10.78 23.55 8.45
C SER A 293 -11.43 23.28 9.82
N GLN A 294 -12.75 23.09 9.85
CA GLN A 294 -13.47 22.73 11.07
C GLN A 294 -12.97 21.39 11.66
N ARG A 295 -12.79 20.37 10.81
CA ARG A 295 -12.19 19.10 11.22
C ARG A 295 -10.81 19.28 11.83
N GLN A 296 -9.95 20.08 11.18
CA GLN A 296 -8.59 20.36 11.66
C GLN A 296 -8.60 21.05 13.01
N LYS A 297 -9.45 22.05 13.18
CA LYS A 297 -9.64 22.75 14.46
C LYS A 297 -10.07 21.78 15.59
N GLN A 298 -10.99 20.84 15.30
CA GLN A 298 -11.40 19.84 16.29
C GLN A 298 -10.26 18.89 16.66
N ILE A 299 -9.40 18.51 15.70
CA ILE A 299 -8.23 17.70 15.97
C ILE A 299 -7.28 18.44 16.91
N GLU A 300 -7.00 19.70 16.64
CA GLU A 300 -6.11 20.54 17.44
C GLU A 300 -6.63 20.76 18.85
N LEU A 301 -7.93 21.03 18.99
CA LEU A 301 -8.59 21.15 20.31
C LEU A 301 -8.53 19.84 21.12
N SER A 302 -8.68 18.68 20.47
CA SER A 302 -8.55 17.39 21.16
C SER A 302 -7.12 17.12 21.60
N LEU A 303 -6.14 17.45 20.75
CA LEU A 303 -4.72 17.31 21.08
C LEU A 303 -4.32 18.22 22.26
N SER A 304 -4.81 19.47 22.30
CA SER A 304 -4.54 20.39 23.41
C SER A 304 -5.13 19.92 24.75
N ARG A 305 -6.17 19.06 24.70
CA ARG A 305 -6.76 18.42 25.88
C ARG A 305 -6.15 17.08 26.23
N GLY A 306 -5.12 16.63 25.50
CA GLY A 306 -4.54 15.30 25.66
C GLY A 306 -5.46 14.16 25.20
N GLU A 307 -6.49 14.45 24.38
CA GLU A 307 -7.48 13.49 23.91
C GLU A 307 -7.19 13.09 22.45
N ALA A 308 -7.50 11.84 22.08
CA ALA A 308 -7.49 11.41 20.69
C ALA A 308 -8.83 11.72 20.02
N HIS A 309 -8.85 12.62 19.02
CA HIS A 309 -10.06 12.98 18.27
C HIS A 309 -10.47 11.91 17.25
N ILE A 310 -9.51 11.33 16.53
CA ILE A 310 -9.75 10.34 15.49
C ILE A 310 -9.52 8.94 16.06
N GLY A 311 -10.50 8.05 15.84
CA GLY A 311 -10.39 6.64 16.26
C GLY A 311 -11.03 6.31 17.60
N GLN A 312 -11.52 7.28 18.36
CA GLN A 312 -12.34 6.99 19.54
C GLN A 312 -13.68 6.37 19.12
N THR A 313 -13.95 5.18 19.63
CA THR A 313 -15.33 4.66 19.67
C THR A 313 -16.11 5.53 20.63
N LYS A 314 -17.19 6.18 20.17
CA LYS A 314 -18.15 6.80 21.09
C LYS A 314 -18.53 5.75 22.12
N LYS A 315 -18.21 5.98 23.40
CA LYS A 315 -18.83 5.23 24.47
C LYS A 315 -20.32 5.51 24.33
N ILE A 316 -21.09 4.51 23.90
CA ILE A 316 -22.53 4.54 23.97
C ILE A 316 -22.82 4.60 25.46
N LYS A 317 -23.37 5.74 25.92
CA LYS A 317 -23.90 5.89 27.28
C LYS A 317 -25.15 5.07 27.40
#